data_68c0ef8585caac6ec282f364343d79c1
#
_entry.id   68c0ef8585caac6ec282f364343d79c1
#
_cell.length_a   1.000
_cell.length_b   1.000
_cell.length_c   1.000
_cell.angle_alpha   90.00
_cell.angle_beta   90.00
_cell.angle_gamma   90.00
#
_symmetry.space_group_name_H-M   'P 1'
#
loop_
_entity.id
_entity.type
_entity.pdbx_description
1 polymer ?
#
loop_
_entity_poly.entity_id
_entity_poly.type
_entity_poly.pdbx_seq_one_letter_code
_entity_poly.pdbx_strand_id
1 'polypeptide(L)'
;MATLAAMLKQKGFDVGGSDQDVYPPMSDFLAAQGILAQAGYDAGHITGDIDLVIVGNAISRGNVELEEVLDRKIRYCSLPEAVREHFLWGARSIVIAGTHGKTTTTALTGWLLSHGGMDPSVLAGGIARNFGEHGSSYRLGAGRDFVIEGDEYDSAFFDKTAKFLKYLPDIAVVNNVEFDHADIYDSLEAVSLAFRRLVNLIPRRGLLLVGSDSAGARALVSGAVSRVHTFGTGDDVDWQAHDIQVLPGGSRFKVRRDGSPFGVFEMPLVGAHNVRNALAAMAVATEVGVSVERVTEGLKLFAGVKRRLEVVGEVNGVTIYDDFAHHPTAVAETIGALRAGHPTDRIWAVFEPRSASSCRRVFQADFARAFAGADEVIVAPIFRSKLPEAERLSVTQLVDDLNCRGQSARQSSSVDDIVDTIVREHRRGDLVVIMSNGGFGGIHRKLVEALV
;
A
#
# COMPACT_ATOMS: atom_id res chain seq x y z
N MET A 1 14.39 2.04 0.95
CA MET A 1 15.84 1.95 0.65
C MET A 1 16.34 0.50 0.80
N ALA A 2 16.14 -0.17 1.94
CA ALA A 2 16.66 -1.52 2.19
C ALA A 2 16.32 -2.54 1.08
N THR A 3 15.09 -2.55 0.58
CA THR A 3 14.68 -3.41 -0.54
C THR A 3 15.49 -3.17 -1.81
N LEU A 4 15.70 -1.90 -2.19
CA LEU A 4 16.54 -1.58 -3.35
C LEU A 4 17.99 -2.00 -3.14
N ALA A 5 18.54 -1.81 -1.93
CA ALA A 5 19.89 -2.26 -1.58
C ALA A 5 20.04 -3.77 -1.79
N ALA A 6 19.08 -4.58 -1.32
CA ALA A 6 19.06 -6.02 -1.53
C ALA A 6 18.96 -6.40 -3.02
N MET A 7 18.11 -5.73 -3.79
CA MET A 7 17.98 -5.95 -5.24
C MET A 7 19.29 -5.66 -5.98
N LEU A 8 19.97 -4.55 -5.66
CA LEU A 8 21.26 -4.19 -6.25
C LEU A 8 22.35 -5.19 -5.85
N LYS A 9 22.40 -5.60 -4.59
CA LYS A 9 23.32 -6.64 -4.12
C LYS A 9 23.12 -7.97 -4.86
N GLN A 10 21.88 -8.39 -5.04
CA GLN A 10 21.55 -9.61 -5.81
C GLN A 10 21.96 -9.48 -7.29
N LYS A 11 21.98 -8.26 -7.84
CA LYS A 11 22.46 -7.97 -9.19
C LYS A 11 24.01 -7.90 -9.30
N GLY A 12 24.73 -8.03 -8.20
CA GLY A 12 26.18 -8.11 -8.13
C GLY A 12 26.89 -6.78 -7.82
N PHE A 13 26.15 -5.74 -7.44
CA PHE A 13 26.77 -4.50 -6.97
C PHE A 13 27.30 -4.67 -5.53
N ASP A 14 28.38 -3.97 -5.21
CA ASP A 14 28.80 -3.77 -3.83
C ASP A 14 27.96 -2.65 -3.22
N VAL A 15 27.25 -2.96 -2.13
CA VAL A 15 26.22 -2.08 -1.58
C VAL A 15 26.40 -1.93 -0.08
N GLY A 16 26.53 -0.69 0.37
CA GLY A 16 26.45 -0.28 1.77
C GLY A 16 25.51 0.91 1.93
N GLY A 17 25.36 1.40 3.13
CA GLY A 17 24.55 2.61 3.37
C GLY A 17 24.52 3.01 4.84
N SER A 18 23.82 4.10 5.11
CA SER A 18 23.58 4.68 6.43
C SER A 18 22.13 5.07 6.62
N ASP A 19 21.68 5.09 7.85
CA ASP A 19 20.39 5.65 8.25
C ASP A 19 20.52 6.22 9.67
N GLN A 20 19.66 7.18 10.01
CA GLN A 20 19.63 7.76 11.35
C GLN A 20 19.49 6.68 12.43
N ASP A 21 18.57 5.73 12.19
CA ASP A 21 18.22 4.65 13.10
C ASP A 21 18.20 3.30 12.38
N VAL A 22 19.17 2.44 12.67
CA VAL A 22 19.26 1.08 12.10
C VAL A 22 18.78 0.08 13.14
N TYR A 23 17.53 -0.40 12.99
CA TYR A 23 16.90 -1.31 13.96
C TYR A 23 16.04 -2.40 13.27
N PRO A 24 15.75 -3.52 13.99
CA PRO A 24 14.87 -4.56 13.46
C PRO A 24 13.46 -4.03 13.09
N PRO A 25 12.83 -4.59 12.05
CA PRO A 25 13.25 -5.77 11.25
C PRO A 25 14.18 -5.43 10.08
N MET A 26 14.42 -4.15 9.76
CA MET A 26 15.20 -3.77 8.59
C MET A 26 16.70 -4.00 8.75
N SER A 27 17.25 -3.83 9.96
CA SER A 27 18.64 -4.19 10.26
C SER A 27 18.90 -5.69 10.02
N ASP A 28 18.00 -6.55 10.51
CA ASP A 28 18.12 -8.00 10.37
C ASP A 28 18.01 -8.41 8.90
N PHE A 29 17.08 -7.78 8.16
CA PHE A 29 16.93 -8.00 6.72
C PHE A 29 18.21 -7.65 5.96
N LEU A 30 18.80 -6.47 6.20
CA LEU A 30 20.04 -6.03 5.54
C LEU A 30 21.23 -6.92 5.92
N ALA A 31 21.36 -7.28 7.19
CA ALA A 31 22.40 -8.19 7.67
C ALA A 31 22.30 -9.57 7.01
N ALA A 32 21.09 -10.12 6.87
CA ALA A 32 20.84 -11.39 6.17
C ALA A 32 21.23 -11.34 4.67
N GLN A 33 21.20 -10.15 4.05
CA GLN A 33 21.68 -9.92 2.68
C GLN A 33 23.18 -9.59 2.60
N GLY A 34 23.90 -9.56 3.73
CA GLY A 34 25.30 -9.18 3.78
C GLY A 34 25.55 -7.70 3.42
N ILE A 35 24.57 -6.82 3.71
CA ILE A 35 24.66 -5.39 3.46
C ILE A 35 24.97 -4.67 4.76
N LEU A 36 26.09 -3.91 4.78
CA LEU A 36 26.46 -3.09 5.92
C LEU A 36 25.59 -1.83 5.95
N ALA A 37 24.83 -1.66 7.04
CA ALA A 37 24.10 -0.45 7.34
C ALA A 37 24.71 0.23 8.58
N GLN A 38 25.18 1.47 8.42
CA GLN A 38 25.78 2.27 9.48
C GLN A 38 24.68 3.09 10.18
N ALA A 39 24.71 3.12 11.53
CA ALA A 39 23.79 3.93 12.32
C ALA A 39 24.32 5.36 12.44
N GLY A 40 23.48 6.33 12.20
CA GLY A 40 23.84 7.76 12.14
C GLY A 40 24.45 8.17 10.80
N TYR A 41 24.66 9.47 10.65
CA TYR A 41 25.24 10.08 9.45
C TYR A 41 26.60 10.68 9.79
N ASP A 42 27.62 10.41 8.98
CA ASP A 42 28.96 10.98 9.10
C ASP A 42 29.57 11.20 7.70
N ALA A 43 30.18 12.38 7.48
CA ALA A 43 30.84 12.70 6.21
C ALA A 43 31.92 11.69 5.82
N GLY A 44 32.57 11.04 6.82
CA GLY A 44 33.57 10.00 6.63
C GLY A 44 33.00 8.68 6.03
N HIS A 45 31.69 8.50 6.05
CA HIS A 45 31.06 7.36 5.34
C HIS A 45 31.14 7.53 3.82
N ILE A 46 31.32 8.75 3.32
CA ILE A 46 31.46 9.06 1.89
C ILE A 46 32.93 8.90 1.48
N THR A 47 33.31 7.65 1.25
CA THR A 47 34.68 7.27 0.86
C THR A 47 34.98 7.55 -0.62
N GLY A 48 36.26 7.37 -1.03
CA GLY A 48 36.67 7.72 -2.41
C GLY A 48 36.34 6.66 -3.45
N ASP A 49 35.92 5.48 -3.04
CA ASP A 49 35.59 4.32 -3.86
C ASP A 49 34.08 4.21 -4.19
N ILE A 50 33.28 5.19 -3.75
CA ILE A 50 31.84 5.22 -4.05
C ILE A 50 31.61 5.74 -5.48
N ASP A 51 31.02 4.90 -6.34
CA ASP A 51 30.65 5.27 -7.70
C ASP A 51 29.33 6.03 -7.81
N LEU A 52 28.36 5.71 -6.94
CA LEU A 52 27.00 6.27 -6.97
C LEU A 52 26.37 6.30 -5.59
N VAL A 53 25.78 7.41 -5.23
CA VAL A 53 24.98 7.56 -4.00
C VAL A 53 23.48 7.59 -4.37
N ILE A 54 22.68 6.72 -3.75
CA ILE A 54 21.22 6.70 -3.92
C ILE A 54 20.60 7.37 -2.69
N VAL A 55 20.04 8.55 -2.91
CA VAL A 55 19.51 9.40 -1.84
C VAL A 55 18.07 9.00 -1.49
N GLY A 56 17.84 8.67 -0.22
CA GLY A 56 16.50 8.36 0.31
C GLY A 56 15.60 9.60 0.34
N ASN A 57 14.28 9.41 0.19
CA ASN A 57 13.32 10.51 0.16
C ASN A 57 13.29 11.35 1.46
N ALA A 58 13.60 10.75 2.60
CA ALA A 58 13.63 11.46 3.90
C ALA A 58 14.85 12.36 4.08
N ILE A 59 15.89 12.19 3.24
CA ILE A 59 17.14 12.96 3.33
C ILE A 59 16.91 14.36 2.74
N SER A 60 17.40 15.36 3.45
CA SER A 60 17.28 16.78 3.06
C SER A 60 18.59 17.52 3.28
N ARG A 61 18.68 18.78 2.77
CA ARG A 61 19.81 19.67 2.98
C ARG A 61 20.12 19.82 4.48
N GLY A 62 21.39 19.83 4.80
CA GLY A 62 21.91 19.80 6.15
C GLY A 62 22.30 18.41 6.66
N ASN A 63 21.98 17.34 5.93
CA ASN A 63 22.51 16.01 6.21
C ASN A 63 24.00 15.98 5.82
N VAL A 64 24.89 15.61 6.76
CA VAL A 64 26.35 15.73 6.58
C VAL A 64 26.91 14.87 5.44
N GLU A 65 26.32 13.70 5.19
CA GLU A 65 26.71 12.84 4.07
C GLU A 65 26.24 13.43 2.74
N LEU A 66 25.01 13.96 2.69
CA LEU A 66 24.51 14.62 1.50
C LEU A 66 25.34 15.86 1.13
N GLU A 67 25.71 16.69 2.12
CA GLU A 67 26.55 17.87 1.86
C GLU A 67 27.92 17.46 1.33
N GLU A 68 28.55 16.39 1.87
CA GLU A 68 29.81 15.86 1.38
C GLU A 68 29.70 15.33 -0.07
N VAL A 69 28.59 14.64 -0.41
CA VAL A 69 28.31 14.19 -1.78
C VAL A 69 28.24 15.38 -2.75
N LEU A 70 27.56 16.46 -2.35
CA LEU A 70 27.40 17.67 -3.17
C LEU A 70 28.73 18.43 -3.33
N ASP A 71 29.49 18.62 -2.26
CA ASP A 71 30.76 19.33 -2.25
C ASP A 71 31.81 18.62 -3.13
N ARG A 72 31.85 17.29 -3.06
CA ARG A 72 32.77 16.47 -3.87
C ARG A 72 32.25 16.17 -5.28
N LYS A 73 31.02 16.57 -5.62
CA LYS A 73 30.35 16.27 -6.90
C LYS A 73 30.32 14.76 -7.23
N ILE A 74 30.10 13.93 -6.21
CA ILE A 74 29.90 12.50 -6.40
C ILE A 74 28.58 12.30 -7.12
N ARG A 75 28.51 11.32 -8.03
CA ARG A 75 27.27 10.98 -8.74
C ARG A 75 26.20 10.55 -7.75
N TYR A 76 25.00 11.10 -7.87
CA TYR A 76 23.87 10.73 -7.04
C TYR A 76 22.57 10.66 -7.85
N CYS A 77 21.62 9.88 -7.36
CA CYS A 77 20.28 9.78 -7.91
C CYS A 77 19.26 9.44 -6.82
N SER A 78 17.99 9.54 -7.16
CA SER A 78 16.88 9.07 -6.32
C SER A 78 16.66 7.56 -6.44
N LEU A 79 15.92 6.97 -5.48
CA LEU A 79 15.50 5.56 -5.54
C LEU A 79 14.79 5.22 -6.86
N PRO A 80 13.76 5.99 -7.33
CA PRO A 80 13.07 5.63 -8.56
C PRO A 80 13.95 5.76 -9.81
N GLU A 81 14.92 6.66 -9.82
CA GLU A 81 15.91 6.73 -10.90
C GLU A 81 16.83 5.52 -10.90
N ALA A 82 17.33 5.09 -9.74
CA ALA A 82 18.13 3.88 -9.64
C ALA A 82 17.35 2.62 -10.08
N VAL A 83 16.08 2.50 -9.69
CA VAL A 83 15.22 1.42 -10.16
C VAL A 83 15.07 1.47 -11.69
N ARG A 84 14.82 2.64 -12.27
CA ARG A 84 14.73 2.80 -13.72
C ARG A 84 16.00 2.34 -14.44
N GLU A 85 17.15 2.84 -13.99
CA GLU A 85 18.43 2.59 -14.67
C GLU A 85 18.89 1.14 -14.56
N HIS A 86 18.66 0.51 -13.42
CA HIS A 86 19.21 -0.82 -13.17
C HIS A 86 18.22 -1.95 -13.45
N PHE A 87 16.90 -1.69 -13.50
CA PHE A 87 15.92 -2.77 -13.59
C PHE A 87 14.85 -2.60 -14.67
N LEU A 88 14.47 -1.38 -15.06
CA LEU A 88 13.33 -1.18 -15.97
C LEU A 88 13.72 -1.06 -17.44
N TRP A 89 14.93 -0.59 -17.76
CA TRP A 89 15.38 -0.59 -19.14
C TRP A 89 15.45 -2.02 -19.71
N GLY A 90 14.74 -2.26 -20.81
CA GLY A 90 14.66 -3.57 -21.43
C GLY A 90 13.59 -4.51 -20.84
N ALA A 91 13.00 -4.18 -19.69
CA ALA A 91 11.85 -4.89 -19.14
C ALA A 91 10.53 -4.32 -19.70
N ARG A 92 9.44 -5.11 -19.66
CA ARG A 92 8.08 -4.59 -19.80
C ARG A 92 7.64 -4.10 -18.41
N SER A 93 7.61 -2.78 -18.24
CA SER A 93 7.25 -2.17 -16.97
C SER A 93 5.73 -2.12 -16.78
N ILE A 94 5.24 -2.73 -15.70
CA ILE A 94 3.84 -2.77 -15.29
C ILE A 94 3.72 -1.98 -13.99
N VAL A 95 3.21 -0.74 -14.10
CA VAL A 95 3.12 0.21 -12.99
C VAL A 95 1.72 0.16 -12.39
N ILE A 96 1.62 -0.20 -11.12
CA ILE A 96 0.36 -0.26 -10.38
C ILE A 96 0.23 0.98 -9.50
N ALA A 97 -0.57 1.93 -9.93
CA ALA A 97 -0.79 3.22 -9.28
C ALA A 97 -2.23 3.38 -8.77
N GLY A 98 -2.46 4.46 -8.04
CA GLY A 98 -3.74 4.82 -7.43
C GLY A 98 -3.55 5.22 -5.97
N THR A 99 -4.48 5.95 -5.40
CA THR A 99 -4.40 6.36 -3.99
C THR A 99 -4.46 5.14 -3.07
N HIS A 100 -5.33 4.17 -3.36
CA HIS A 100 -5.54 2.96 -2.56
C HIS A 100 -5.36 1.68 -3.38
N GLY A 101 -5.11 0.56 -2.69
CA GLY A 101 -5.02 -0.77 -3.31
C GLY A 101 -3.70 -1.09 -4.02
N LYS A 102 -2.79 -0.13 -4.19
CA LYS A 102 -1.50 -0.30 -4.91
C LYS A 102 -0.76 -1.58 -4.51
N THR A 103 -0.44 -1.73 -3.24
CA THR A 103 0.39 -2.83 -2.73
C THR A 103 -0.26 -4.20 -2.96
N THR A 104 -1.56 -4.32 -2.66
CA THR A 104 -2.30 -5.57 -2.87
C THR A 104 -2.37 -5.92 -4.35
N THR A 105 -2.68 -4.94 -5.21
CA THR A 105 -2.74 -5.15 -6.67
C THR A 105 -1.37 -5.50 -7.23
N THR A 106 -0.28 -4.84 -6.79
CA THR A 106 1.10 -5.15 -7.21
C THR A 106 1.48 -6.58 -6.82
N ALA A 107 1.26 -6.95 -5.56
CA ALA A 107 1.56 -8.28 -5.05
C ALA A 107 0.76 -9.37 -5.78
N LEU A 108 -0.55 -9.15 -5.98
CA LEU A 108 -1.42 -10.08 -6.67
C LEU A 108 -1.07 -10.20 -8.16
N THR A 109 -0.79 -9.08 -8.84
CA THR A 109 -0.33 -9.10 -10.23
C THR A 109 0.97 -9.90 -10.36
N GLY A 110 1.97 -9.58 -9.55
CA GLY A 110 3.23 -10.30 -9.54
C GLY A 110 3.06 -11.80 -9.26
N TRP A 111 2.17 -12.15 -8.34
CA TRP A 111 1.84 -13.55 -8.04
C TRP A 111 1.17 -14.26 -9.20
N LEU A 112 0.14 -13.65 -9.83
CA LEU A 112 -0.56 -14.24 -10.97
C LEU A 112 0.39 -14.47 -12.15
N LEU A 113 1.29 -13.54 -12.43
CA LEU A 113 2.32 -13.70 -13.45
C LEU A 113 3.29 -14.83 -13.10
N SER A 114 3.73 -14.90 -11.83
CA SER A 114 4.63 -15.97 -11.35
C SER A 114 3.96 -17.34 -11.45
N HIS A 115 2.72 -17.47 -10.98
CA HIS A 115 1.93 -18.69 -11.04
C HIS A 115 1.62 -19.08 -12.51
N GLY A 116 1.46 -18.08 -13.38
CA GLY A 116 1.32 -18.25 -14.84
C GLY A 116 2.60 -18.65 -15.57
N GLY A 117 3.74 -18.77 -14.88
CA GLY A 117 5.03 -19.18 -15.46
C GLY A 117 5.81 -18.06 -16.16
N MET A 118 5.44 -16.78 -15.96
CA MET A 118 6.10 -15.65 -16.63
C MET A 118 7.40 -15.21 -15.94
N ASP A 119 7.68 -15.69 -14.75
CA ASP A 119 8.87 -15.38 -13.93
C ASP A 119 9.17 -13.87 -13.79
N PRO A 120 8.21 -13.02 -13.36
CA PRO A 120 8.37 -11.57 -13.31
C PRO A 120 9.33 -11.13 -12.22
N SER A 121 9.93 -9.94 -12.37
CA SER A 121 10.42 -9.16 -11.24
C SER A 121 9.28 -8.37 -10.61
N VAL A 122 9.32 -8.16 -9.30
CA VAL A 122 8.28 -7.46 -8.54
C VAL A 122 8.92 -6.53 -7.51
N LEU A 123 8.37 -5.32 -7.37
CA LEU A 123 8.70 -4.40 -6.28
C LEU A 123 7.41 -3.80 -5.71
N ALA A 124 7.04 -4.21 -4.51
CA ALA A 124 5.86 -3.78 -3.80
C ALA A 124 6.21 -2.96 -2.54
N GLY A 125 5.32 -2.09 -2.10
CA GLY A 125 5.46 -1.28 -0.89
C GLY A 125 5.23 -2.05 0.43
N GLY A 126 4.81 -3.33 0.35
CA GLY A 126 4.56 -4.20 1.49
C GLY A 126 5.05 -5.62 1.24
N ILE A 127 4.97 -6.46 2.26
CA ILE A 127 5.47 -7.84 2.21
C ILE A 127 4.38 -8.74 1.65
N ALA A 128 4.53 -9.19 0.41
CA ALA A 128 3.67 -10.20 -0.22
C ALA A 128 4.04 -11.59 0.31
N ARG A 129 3.07 -12.33 0.83
CA ARG A 129 3.29 -13.63 1.48
C ARG A 129 3.63 -14.76 0.52
N ASN A 130 3.31 -14.59 -0.77
CA ASN A 130 3.61 -15.58 -1.81
C ASN A 130 5.07 -15.54 -2.29
N PHE A 131 5.89 -14.57 -1.88
CA PHE A 131 7.27 -14.42 -2.33
C PHE A 131 8.24 -14.77 -1.21
N GLY A 132 9.12 -15.77 -1.47
CA GLY A 132 10.06 -16.26 -0.46
C GLY A 132 9.39 -17.04 0.68
N GLU A 133 10.19 -17.58 1.58
CA GLU A 133 9.72 -18.43 2.69
C GLU A 133 8.90 -17.65 3.74
N HIS A 134 9.27 -16.40 4.00
CA HIS A 134 8.64 -15.54 5.03
C HIS A 134 7.88 -14.36 4.45
N GLY A 135 7.68 -14.34 3.12
CA GLY A 135 7.18 -13.20 2.37
C GLY A 135 8.29 -12.21 2.00
N SER A 136 8.07 -11.43 0.95
CA SER A 136 9.03 -10.41 0.51
C SER A 136 8.32 -9.21 -0.10
N SER A 137 8.96 -8.03 -0.03
CA SER A 137 8.54 -6.84 -0.74
C SER A 137 9.08 -6.77 -2.18
N TYR A 138 9.96 -7.71 -2.56
CA TYR A 138 10.50 -7.80 -3.91
C TYR A 138 10.75 -9.24 -4.34
N ARG A 139 10.86 -9.41 -5.64
CA ARG A 139 11.34 -10.61 -6.31
C ARG A 139 12.10 -10.19 -7.56
N LEU A 140 13.24 -10.77 -7.83
CA LEU A 140 13.92 -10.67 -9.12
C LEU A 140 13.71 -11.97 -9.89
N GLY A 141 13.00 -11.90 -11.01
CA GLY A 141 12.77 -12.99 -11.95
C GLY A 141 13.64 -12.82 -13.20
N ALA A 142 13.72 -13.87 -14.01
CA ALA A 142 14.42 -13.86 -15.30
C ALA A 142 13.48 -13.52 -16.47
N GLY A 143 12.18 -13.38 -16.20
CA GLY A 143 11.18 -13.02 -17.20
C GLY A 143 11.27 -11.56 -17.65
N ARG A 144 10.49 -11.24 -18.68
CA ARG A 144 10.45 -9.92 -19.30
C ARG A 144 9.78 -8.86 -18.43
N ASP A 145 8.87 -9.28 -17.53
CA ASP A 145 7.94 -8.39 -16.84
C ASP A 145 8.53 -7.87 -15.53
N PHE A 146 8.36 -6.58 -15.28
CA PHE A 146 8.65 -5.95 -14.01
C PHE A 146 7.39 -5.28 -13.47
N VAL A 147 6.79 -5.85 -12.43
CA VAL A 147 5.61 -5.29 -11.75
C VAL A 147 6.07 -4.40 -10.61
N ILE A 148 5.71 -3.13 -10.66
CA ILE A 148 6.16 -2.14 -9.67
C ILE A 148 5.01 -1.32 -9.12
N GLU A 149 5.05 -1.09 -7.80
CA GLU A 149 4.12 -0.19 -7.13
C GLU A 149 4.41 1.27 -7.51
N GLY A 150 3.43 1.92 -8.13
CA GLY A 150 3.48 3.29 -8.58
C GLY A 150 3.08 4.25 -7.47
N ASP A 151 4.05 4.71 -6.69
CA ASP A 151 3.83 5.65 -5.59
C ASP A 151 3.80 7.09 -6.12
N GLU A 152 2.76 7.84 -5.77
CA GLU A 152 2.59 9.25 -6.08
C GLU A 152 3.41 10.19 -5.20
N TYR A 153 4.07 9.67 -4.16
CA TYR A 153 4.92 10.46 -3.29
C TYR A 153 6.17 10.98 -4.01
N ASP A 154 6.72 12.10 -3.56
CA ASP A 154 7.91 12.74 -4.17
C ASP A 154 9.15 11.84 -4.12
N SER A 155 10.06 12.03 -5.06
CA SER A 155 11.20 11.13 -5.32
C SER A 155 12.37 11.37 -4.35
N ALA A 156 12.79 12.63 -4.16
CA ALA A 156 13.92 13.03 -3.34
C ALA A 156 13.86 14.53 -3.00
N PHE A 157 14.83 15.02 -2.21
CA PHE A 157 14.92 16.44 -1.88
C PHE A 157 15.09 17.34 -3.12
N PHE A 158 15.77 16.85 -4.14
CA PHE A 158 16.04 17.58 -5.40
C PHE A 158 14.99 17.31 -6.50
N ASP A 159 14.12 16.33 -6.32
CA ASP A 159 13.06 16.00 -7.27
C ASP A 159 11.73 15.80 -6.52
N LYS A 160 10.86 16.80 -6.59
CA LYS A 160 9.54 16.82 -5.97
C LYS A 160 8.44 16.27 -6.87
N THR A 161 8.80 15.52 -7.92
CA THR A 161 7.84 14.82 -8.75
C THR A 161 7.55 13.41 -8.22
N ALA A 162 6.35 12.89 -8.53
CA ALA A 162 5.92 11.56 -8.13
C ALA A 162 6.88 10.47 -8.63
N LYS A 163 7.18 9.48 -7.79
CA LYS A 163 8.11 8.38 -8.10
C LYS A 163 7.72 7.62 -9.35
N PHE A 164 6.43 7.37 -9.57
CA PHE A 164 5.94 6.61 -10.72
C PHE A 164 6.30 7.27 -12.07
N LEU A 165 6.61 8.56 -12.11
CA LEU A 165 7.03 9.24 -13.34
C LEU A 165 8.39 8.77 -13.89
N LYS A 166 9.14 8.03 -13.08
CA LYS A 166 10.42 7.43 -13.49
C LYS A 166 10.29 5.99 -14.01
N TYR A 167 9.12 5.35 -13.92
CA TYR A 167 8.99 3.89 -14.04
C TYR A 167 8.70 3.38 -15.46
N LEU A 168 8.74 4.22 -16.49
CA LEU A 168 8.65 3.83 -17.91
C LEU A 168 7.47 2.87 -18.23
N PRO A 169 6.23 3.21 -17.91
CA PRO A 169 5.11 2.27 -17.97
C PRO A 169 4.83 1.79 -19.41
N ASP A 170 4.90 0.46 -19.67
CA ASP A 170 4.26 -0.17 -20.83
C ASP A 170 2.79 -0.47 -20.53
N ILE A 171 2.50 -0.87 -19.30
CA ILE A 171 1.15 -1.04 -18.75
C ILE A 171 1.06 -0.22 -17.47
N ALA A 172 0.06 0.64 -17.36
CA ALA A 172 -0.25 1.33 -16.12
C ALA A 172 -1.66 0.94 -15.65
N VAL A 173 -1.77 0.64 -14.37
CA VAL A 173 -3.05 0.51 -13.66
C VAL A 173 -3.22 1.75 -12.80
N VAL A 174 -4.41 2.37 -12.84
CA VAL A 174 -4.82 3.41 -11.90
C VAL A 174 -6.08 2.93 -11.19
N ASN A 175 -5.94 2.43 -9.97
CA ASN A 175 -7.05 1.88 -9.19
C ASN A 175 -8.10 2.94 -8.86
N ASN A 176 -7.64 4.07 -8.36
CA ASN A 176 -8.45 5.22 -7.93
C ASN A 176 -7.60 6.47 -7.82
N VAL A 177 -8.23 7.64 -7.81
CA VAL A 177 -7.57 8.94 -7.55
C VAL A 177 -8.43 9.70 -6.56
N GLU A 178 -7.88 9.93 -5.37
CA GLU A 178 -8.46 10.68 -4.28
C GLU A 178 -7.44 11.66 -3.71
N PHE A 179 -7.89 12.64 -2.93
CA PHE A 179 -6.98 13.55 -2.24
C PHE A 179 -6.31 12.80 -1.08
N ASP A 180 -5.01 12.64 -1.15
CA ASP A 180 -4.15 12.10 -0.09
C ASP A 180 -2.80 12.81 -0.13
N HIS A 181 -1.88 12.46 0.78
CA HIS A 181 -0.55 13.06 0.88
C HIS A 181 -0.60 14.59 0.98
N ALA A 182 -1.47 15.11 1.87
CA ALA A 182 -1.68 16.54 2.07
C ALA A 182 -0.45 17.32 2.60
N ASP A 183 0.68 16.64 2.80
CA ASP A 183 1.98 17.22 3.10
C ASP A 183 2.77 17.60 1.83
N ILE A 184 2.41 17.06 0.68
CA ILE A 184 3.08 17.34 -0.61
C ILE A 184 2.12 17.79 -1.71
N TYR A 185 0.82 17.55 -1.57
CA TYR A 185 -0.22 18.01 -2.51
C TYR A 185 -1.19 18.95 -1.81
N ASP A 186 -1.41 20.12 -2.39
CA ASP A 186 -2.33 21.14 -1.83
C ASP A 186 -3.80 20.86 -2.16
N SER A 187 -4.06 20.04 -3.18
CA SER A 187 -5.43 19.77 -3.66
C SER A 187 -5.55 18.48 -4.47
N LEU A 188 -6.79 18.03 -4.69
CA LEU A 188 -7.09 16.91 -5.59
C LEU A 188 -6.64 17.18 -7.04
N GLU A 189 -6.67 18.43 -7.49
CA GLU A 189 -6.20 18.82 -8.82
C GLU A 189 -4.70 18.60 -8.96
N ALA A 190 -3.92 18.88 -7.91
CA ALA A 190 -2.47 18.64 -7.88
C ALA A 190 -2.16 17.13 -7.96
N VAL A 191 -2.86 16.30 -7.19
CA VAL A 191 -2.79 14.83 -7.29
C VAL A 191 -3.16 14.38 -8.70
N SER A 192 -4.30 14.84 -9.23
CA SER A 192 -4.80 14.48 -10.57
C SER A 192 -3.80 14.86 -11.67
N LEU A 193 -3.08 15.99 -11.50
CA LEU A 193 -2.03 16.38 -12.44
C LEU A 193 -0.86 15.38 -12.45
N ALA A 194 -0.46 14.86 -11.31
CA ALA A 194 0.58 13.83 -11.24
C ALA A 194 0.14 12.56 -12.01
N PHE A 195 -1.10 12.10 -11.81
CA PHE A 195 -1.64 10.95 -12.55
C PHE A 195 -1.80 11.23 -14.05
N ARG A 196 -2.23 12.41 -14.48
CA ARG A 196 -2.22 12.78 -15.90
C ARG A 196 -0.84 12.72 -16.53
N ARG A 197 0.21 13.13 -15.79
CA ARG A 197 1.59 12.99 -16.24
C ARG A 197 2.00 11.53 -16.39
N LEU A 198 1.59 10.65 -15.46
CA LEU A 198 1.82 9.20 -15.60
C LEU A 198 1.15 8.64 -16.86
N VAL A 199 -0.12 8.99 -17.11
CA VAL A 199 -0.86 8.55 -18.31
C VAL A 199 -0.14 8.98 -19.59
N ASN A 200 0.41 10.19 -19.64
CA ASN A 200 1.16 10.71 -20.78
C ASN A 200 2.49 9.98 -21.04
N LEU A 201 3.00 9.20 -20.09
CA LEU A 201 4.22 8.40 -20.28
C LEU A 201 3.95 7.02 -20.89
N ILE A 202 2.69 6.59 -20.94
CA ILE A 202 2.32 5.29 -21.52
C ILE A 202 2.46 5.36 -23.03
N PRO A 203 3.27 4.50 -23.67
CA PRO A 203 3.46 4.53 -25.11
C PRO A 203 2.16 4.16 -25.85
N ARG A 204 2.02 4.60 -27.12
CA ARG A 204 0.82 4.32 -27.93
C ARG A 204 0.49 2.83 -28.01
N ARG A 205 1.50 1.94 -28.02
CA ARG A 205 1.33 0.48 -28.00
C ARG A 205 0.98 -0.08 -26.62
N GLY A 206 1.09 0.74 -25.56
CA GLY A 206 0.87 0.35 -24.17
C GLY A 206 -0.60 0.22 -23.81
N LEU A 207 -0.86 0.04 -22.53
CA LEU A 207 -2.20 -0.11 -21.98
C LEU A 207 -2.35 0.70 -20.69
N LEU A 208 -3.43 1.47 -20.62
CA LEU A 208 -3.94 2.07 -19.40
C LEU A 208 -5.15 1.27 -18.88
N LEU A 209 -5.08 0.77 -17.66
CA LEU A 209 -6.19 0.14 -16.94
C LEU A 209 -6.71 1.09 -15.87
N VAL A 210 -8.01 1.41 -15.89
CA VAL A 210 -8.62 2.44 -15.03
C VAL A 210 -9.74 1.86 -14.20
N GLY A 211 -9.66 2.05 -12.88
CA GLY A 211 -10.74 1.74 -11.94
C GLY A 211 -11.92 2.70 -12.09
N SER A 212 -13.00 2.23 -12.68
CA SER A 212 -14.16 3.07 -13.05
C SER A 212 -15.06 3.44 -11.87
N ASP A 213 -14.91 2.78 -10.71
CA ASP A 213 -15.65 3.15 -9.50
C ASP A 213 -15.13 4.49 -8.92
N SER A 214 -13.96 4.97 -9.36
CA SER A 214 -13.37 6.26 -9.00
C SER A 214 -13.59 7.31 -10.11
N ALA A 215 -14.31 8.38 -9.80
CA ALA A 215 -14.51 9.50 -10.74
C ALA A 215 -13.18 10.17 -11.13
N GLY A 216 -12.25 10.31 -10.18
CA GLY A 216 -10.92 10.88 -10.42
C GLY A 216 -10.09 10.02 -11.39
N ALA A 217 -10.15 8.69 -11.27
CA ALA A 217 -9.47 7.79 -12.20
C ALA A 217 -10.13 7.82 -13.59
N ARG A 218 -11.46 7.78 -13.68
CA ARG A 218 -12.20 7.90 -14.96
C ARG A 218 -11.83 9.14 -15.74
N ALA A 219 -11.63 10.26 -15.06
CA ALA A 219 -11.26 11.53 -15.71
C ALA A 219 -9.91 11.47 -16.46
N LEU A 220 -9.06 10.49 -16.17
CA LEU A 220 -7.75 10.32 -16.83
C LEU A 220 -7.87 9.74 -18.24
N VAL A 221 -8.97 9.04 -18.55
CA VAL A 221 -9.16 8.34 -19.84
C VAL A 221 -9.08 9.29 -21.03
N SER A 222 -9.64 10.50 -20.90
CA SER A 222 -9.67 11.49 -21.98
C SER A 222 -8.27 11.97 -22.44
N GLY A 223 -7.24 11.79 -21.61
CA GLY A 223 -5.86 12.18 -21.92
C GLY A 223 -4.99 11.04 -22.47
N ALA A 224 -5.50 9.82 -22.52
CA ALA A 224 -4.72 8.66 -22.90
C ALA A 224 -4.56 8.56 -24.45
N VAL A 225 -3.32 8.34 -24.90
CA VAL A 225 -3.00 8.01 -26.30
C VAL A 225 -2.77 6.51 -26.51
N SER A 226 -2.63 5.77 -25.42
CA SER A 226 -2.55 4.31 -25.39
C SER A 226 -3.94 3.66 -25.49
N ARG A 227 -3.98 2.34 -25.62
CA ARG A 227 -5.21 1.59 -25.38
C ARG A 227 -5.68 1.82 -23.94
N VAL A 228 -6.98 1.85 -23.74
CA VAL A 228 -7.60 2.01 -22.41
C VAL A 228 -8.55 0.84 -22.18
N HIS A 229 -8.46 0.21 -21.04
CA HIS A 229 -9.48 -0.69 -20.52
C HIS A 229 -9.91 -0.21 -19.14
N THR A 230 -11.19 -0.37 -18.88
CA THR A 230 -11.82 0.00 -17.61
C THR A 230 -12.16 -1.23 -16.79
N PHE A 231 -12.12 -1.12 -15.47
CA PHE A 231 -12.52 -2.20 -14.57
C PHE A 231 -13.31 -1.66 -13.37
N GLY A 232 -14.23 -2.47 -12.88
CA GLY A 232 -15.05 -2.08 -11.72
C GLY A 232 -16.26 -2.99 -11.50
N THR A 233 -17.18 -2.51 -10.67
CA THR A 233 -18.43 -3.19 -10.36
C THR A 233 -19.64 -2.64 -11.10
N GLY A 234 -19.50 -1.49 -11.76
CA GLY A 234 -20.54 -0.86 -12.60
C GLY A 234 -20.74 -1.61 -13.91
N ASP A 235 -21.84 -1.28 -14.63
CA ASP A 235 -22.24 -2.00 -15.85
C ASP A 235 -21.47 -1.57 -17.12
N ASP A 236 -20.94 -0.35 -17.13
CA ASP A 236 -20.27 0.21 -18.32
C ASP A 236 -18.74 0.17 -18.15
N VAL A 237 -18.20 -1.05 -18.09
CA VAL A 237 -16.77 -1.31 -17.94
C VAL A 237 -16.34 -2.53 -18.74
N ASP A 238 -15.08 -2.53 -19.21
CA ASP A 238 -14.52 -3.65 -19.98
C ASP A 238 -14.33 -4.91 -19.13
N TRP A 239 -13.92 -4.74 -17.87
CA TRP A 239 -13.76 -5.81 -16.88
C TRP A 239 -14.73 -5.57 -15.72
N GLN A 240 -15.84 -6.31 -15.70
CA GLN A 240 -16.90 -6.16 -14.71
C GLN A 240 -16.86 -7.32 -13.70
N ALA A 241 -16.80 -7.00 -12.40
CA ALA A 241 -17.18 -7.97 -11.36
C ALA A 241 -18.64 -7.78 -10.97
N HIS A 242 -19.36 -8.88 -10.91
CA HIS A 242 -20.76 -8.92 -10.46
C HIS A 242 -21.03 -10.18 -9.64
N ASP A 243 -22.22 -10.30 -9.02
CA ASP A 243 -22.59 -11.41 -8.15
C ASP A 243 -21.52 -11.70 -7.08
N ILE A 244 -21.04 -10.61 -6.44
CA ILE A 244 -20.00 -10.70 -5.41
C ILE A 244 -20.61 -11.31 -4.14
N GLN A 245 -20.06 -12.43 -3.70
CA GLN A 245 -20.46 -13.15 -2.50
C GLN A 245 -19.30 -13.18 -1.51
N VAL A 246 -19.58 -12.87 -0.26
CA VAL A 246 -18.61 -13.04 0.83
C VAL A 246 -18.70 -14.48 1.31
N LEU A 247 -17.54 -15.14 1.39
CA LEU A 247 -17.39 -16.49 1.92
C LEU A 247 -16.64 -16.43 3.25
N PRO A 248 -16.71 -17.45 4.11
CA PRO A 248 -15.81 -17.56 5.24
C PRO A 248 -14.34 -17.47 4.77
N GLY A 249 -13.66 -16.38 5.16
CA GLY A 249 -12.26 -16.12 4.82
C GLY A 249 -11.99 -15.74 3.36
N GLY A 250 -12.97 -15.31 2.58
CA GLY A 250 -12.72 -14.93 1.19
C GLY A 250 -13.91 -14.32 0.45
N SER A 251 -13.75 -14.22 -0.87
CA SER A 251 -14.78 -13.72 -1.77
C SER A 251 -14.91 -14.61 -3.00
N ARG A 252 -16.15 -14.77 -3.50
CA ARG A 252 -16.49 -15.39 -4.78
C ARG A 252 -17.21 -14.35 -5.64
N PHE A 253 -16.86 -14.26 -6.91
CA PHE A 253 -17.45 -13.29 -7.83
C PHE A 253 -17.41 -13.80 -9.27
N LYS A 254 -18.34 -13.28 -10.08
CA LYS A 254 -18.35 -13.50 -11.53
C LYS A 254 -17.69 -12.33 -12.23
N VAL A 255 -17.06 -12.61 -13.36
CA VAL A 255 -16.43 -11.60 -14.20
C VAL A 255 -17.00 -11.67 -15.61
N ARG A 256 -17.33 -10.48 -16.17
CA ARG A 256 -17.52 -10.28 -17.61
C ARG A 256 -16.32 -9.50 -18.15
N ARG A 257 -15.98 -9.80 -19.38
CA ARG A 257 -15.01 -9.06 -20.18
C ARG A 257 -15.70 -8.62 -21.48
N ASP A 258 -15.67 -7.34 -21.77
CA ASP A 258 -16.33 -6.77 -22.97
C ASP A 258 -17.80 -7.24 -23.08
N GLY A 259 -18.53 -7.23 -21.95
CA GLY A 259 -19.91 -7.69 -21.85
C GLY A 259 -20.15 -9.20 -21.86
N SER A 260 -19.13 -10.00 -22.23
CA SER A 260 -19.21 -11.47 -22.33
C SER A 260 -18.78 -12.15 -21.02
N PRO A 261 -19.39 -13.29 -20.63
CA PRO A 261 -18.93 -14.06 -19.45
C PRO A 261 -17.45 -14.46 -19.60
N PHE A 262 -16.64 -14.14 -18.59
CA PHE A 262 -15.22 -14.50 -18.56
C PHE A 262 -14.94 -15.66 -17.59
N GLY A 263 -15.63 -15.72 -16.47
CA GLY A 263 -15.48 -16.80 -15.50
C GLY A 263 -16.08 -16.53 -14.13
N VAL A 264 -15.93 -17.53 -13.25
CA VAL A 264 -16.27 -17.44 -11.82
C VAL A 264 -15.00 -17.66 -11.03
N PHE A 265 -14.70 -16.75 -10.10
CA PHE A 265 -13.43 -16.71 -9.38
C PHE A 265 -13.65 -16.70 -7.88
N GLU A 266 -12.69 -17.26 -7.16
CA GLU A 266 -12.62 -17.26 -5.71
C GLU A 266 -11.23 -16.82 -5.26
N MET A 267 -11.17 -16.06 -4.17
CA MET A 267 -9.90 -15.64 -3.57
C MET A 267 -10.03 -15.55 -2.04
N PRO A 268 -8.95 -15.78 -1.28
CA PRO A 268 -8.95 -15.70 0.19
C PRO A 268 -8.78 -14.25 0.68
N LEU A 269 -9.42 -13.29 0.03
CA LEU A 269 -9.49 -11.90 0.44
C LEU A 269 -10.95 -11.47 0.49
N VAL A 270 -11.32 -10.76 1.54
CA VAL A 270 -12.67 -10.22 1.73
C VAL A 270 -12.74 -8.76 1.27
N GLY A 271 -13.96 -8.34 0.88
CA GLY A 271 -14.27 -6.95 0.57
C GLY A 271 -14.26 -6.60 -0.91
N ALA A 272 -15.18 -5.71 -1.31
CA ALA A 272 -15.35 -5.27 -2.69
C ALA A 272 -14.10 -4.58 -3.26
N HIS A 273 -13.34 -3.87 -2.41
CA HIS A 273 -12.08 -3.26 -2.82
C HIS A 273 -11.04 -4.32 -3.26
N ASN A 274 -10.97 -5.47 -2.60
CA ASN A 274 -10.09 -6.56 -3.01
C ASN A 274 -10.58 -7.24 -4.29
N VAL A 275 -11.89 -7.29 -4.55
CA VAL A 275 -12.43 -7.74 -5.85
C VAL A 275 -11.98 -6.78 -6.96
N ARG A 276 -12.03 -5.45 -6.75
CA ARG A 276 -11.48 -4.47 -7.71
C ARG A 276 -9.98 -4.65 -7.94
N ASN A 277 -9.20 -4.85 -6.87
CA ASN A 277 -7.77 -5.14 -6.96
C ASN A 277 -7.51 -6.43 -7.78
N ALA A 278 -8.35 -7.46 -7.59
CA ALA A 278 -8.27 -8.70 -8.36
C ALA A 278 -8.61 -8.49 -9.84
N LEU A 279 -9.64 -7.71 -10.17
CA LEU A 279 -9.97 -7.38 -11.56
C LEU A 279 -8.79 -6.72 -12.29
N ALA A 280 -8.15 -5.74 -11.65
CA ALA A 280 -6.97 -5.08 -12.20
C ALA A 280 -5.82 -6.08 -12.45
N ALA A 281 -5.51 -6.92 -11.47
CA ALA A 281 -4.46 -7.95 -11.60
C ALA A 281 -4.79 -9.00 -12.66
N MET A 282 -6.04 -9.44 -12.76
CA MET A 282 -6.53 -10.38 -13.77
C MET A 282 -6.43 -9.78 -15.18
N ALA A 283 -6.82 -8.51 -15.33
CA ALA A 283 -6.73 -7.81 -16.62
C ALA A 283 -5.28 -7.71 -17.09
N VAL A 284 -4.34 -7.35 -16.20
CA VAL A 284 -2.91 -7.35 -16.50
C VAL A 284 -2.42 -8.75 -16.83
N ALA A 285 -2.73 -9.77 -16.02
CA ALA A 285 -2.27 -11.14 -16.24
C ALA A 285 -2.75 -11.68 -17.60
N THR A 286 -4.00 -11.43 -17.95
CA THR A 286 -4.58 -11.82 -19.25
C THR A 286 -3.93 -11.06 -20.41
N GLU A 287 -3.67 -9.76 -20.28
CA GLU A 287 -2.99 -8.94 -21.30
C GLU A 287 -1.58 -9.45 -21.60
N VAL A 288 -0.87 -9.93 -20.60
CA VAL A 288 0.49 -10.47 -20.78
C VAL A 288 0.52 -11.94 -21.19
N GLY A 289 -0.63 -12.60 -21.29
CA GLY A 289 -0.77 -13.95 -21.85
C GLY A 289 -0.90 -15.08 -20.83
N VAL A 290 -1.20 -14.79 -19.56
CA VAL A 290 -1.54 -15.84 -18.57
C VAL A 290 -2.92 -16.39 -18.87
N SER A 291 -3.07 -17.72 -18.91
CA SER A 291 -4.37 -18.36 -19.18
C SER A 291 -5.38 -18.19 -18.04
N VAL A 292 -6.66 -18.25 -18.38
CA VAL A 292 -7.76 -18.08 -17.39
C VAL A 292 -7.69 -19.15 -16.29
N GLU A 293 -7.30 -20.37 -16.63
CA GLU A 293 -7.13 -21.48 -15.68
C GLU A 293 -6.05 -21.15 -14.65
N ARG A 294 -4.90 -20.64 -15.11
CA ARG A 294 -3.80 -20.22 -14.23
C ARG A 294 -4.18 -19.01 -13.37
N VAL A 295 -4.92 -18.05 -13.93
CA VAL A 295 -5.47 -16.92 -13.16
C VAL A 295 -6.41 -17.44 -12.08
N THR A 296 -7.32 -18.38 -12.41
CA THR A 296 -8.28 -18.97 -11.46
C THR A 296 -7.59 -19.70 -10.31
N GLU A 297 -6.59 -20.53 -10.62
CA GLU A 297 -5.78 -21.23 -9.61
C GLU A 297 -4.98 -20.24 -8.75
N GLY A 298 -4.32 -19.27 -9.41
CA GLY A 298 -3.48 -18.28 -8.73
C GLY A 298 -4.26 -17.40 -7.75
N LEU A 299 -5.48 -17.00 -8.09
CA LEU A 299 -6.36 -16.25 -7.20
C LEU A 299 -6.67 -17.02 -5.91
N LYS A 300 -6.99 -18.32 -6.02
CA LYS A 300 -7.28 -19.17 -4.85
C LYS A 300 -6.07 -19.37 -3.94
N LEU A 301 -4.87 -19.32 -4.50
CA LEU A 301 -3.60 -19.56 -3.81
C LEU A 301 -2.91 -18.26 -3.34
N PHE A 302 -3.53 -17.10 -3.55
CA PHE A 302 -2.94 -15.84 -3.11
C PHE A 302 -2.97 -15.73 -1.58
N ALA A 303 -1.81 -15.68 -0.96
CA ALA A 303 -1.67 -15.66 0.50
C ALA A 303 -1.80 -14.25 1.14
N GLY A 304 -2.05 -13.23 0.31
CA GLY A 304 -2.23 -11.85 0.76
C GLY A 304 -0.93 -11.08 1.00
N VAL A 305 -1.07 -9.93 1.61
CA VAL A 305 0.01 -9.00 1.96
C VAL A 305 -0.04 -8.76 3.47
N LYS A 306 1.11 -8.71 4.14
CA LYS A 306 1.16 -8.36 5.58
C LYS A 306 0.53 -7.00 5.82
N ARG A 307 -0.14 -6.86 6.96
CA ARG A 307 -0.84 -5.65 7.37
C ARG A 307 -1.96 -5.20 6.40
N ARG A 308 -2.66 -6.15 5.77
CA ARG A 308 -3.86 -5.93 4.95
C ARG A 308 -4.92 -6.91 5.41
N LEU A 309 -5.70 -6.53 6.44
CA LEU A 309 -6.60 -7.41 7.20
C LEU A 309 -5.90 -8.72 7.61
N GLU A 310 -4.66 -8.59 8.05
CA GLU A 310 -3.85 -9.71 8.51
C GLU A 310 -4.31 -10.19 9.87
N VAL A 311 -4.69 -11.45 10.01
CA VAL A 311 -4.93 -12.06 11.33
C VAL A 311 -3.58 -12.23 12.03
N VAL A 312 -3.40 -11.53 13.15
CA VAL A 312 -2.16 -11.58 13.95
C VAL A 312 -2.30 -12.43 15.19
N GLY A 313 -3.53 -12.78 15.58
CA GLY A 313 -3.80 -13.69 16.70
C GLY A 313 -5.28 -13.99 16.87
N GLU A 314 -5.55 -15.18 17.42
CA GLU A 314 -6.86 -15.58 17.93
C GLU A 314 -6.67 -16.06 19.38
N VAL A 315 -7.15 -15.27 20.33
CA VAL A 315 -6.92 -15.51 21.76
C VAL A 315 -8.23 -15.34 22.52
N ASN A 316 -8.58 -16.33 23.34
CA ASN A 316 -9.80 -16.36 24.16
C ASN A 316 -11.10 -16.09 23.35
N GLY A 317 -11.10 -16.44 22.06
CA GLY A 317 -12.22 -16.23 21.13
C GLY A 317 -12.32 -14.79 20.61
N VAL A 318 -11.26 -14.00 20.75
CA VAL A 318 -11.09 -12.69 20.10
C VAL A 318 -10.15 -12.84 18.93
N THR A 319 -10.55 -12.37 17.74
CA THR A 319 -9.70 -12.34 16.56
C THR A 319 -9.12 -10.93 16.37
N ILE A 320 -7.80 -10.85 16.25
CA ILE A 320 -7.07 -9.59 16.15
C ILE A 320 -6.52 -9.44 14.74
N TYR A 321 -6.85 -8.32 14.09
CA TYR A 321 -6.40 -7.96 12.75
C TYR A 321 -5.43 -6.78 12.78
N ASP A 322 -4.37 -6.83 11.95
CA ASP A 322 -3.51 -5.69 11.62
C ASP A 322 -3.86 -5.17 10.22
N ASP A 323 -4.12 -3.87 10.12
CA ASP A 323 -4.37 -3.22 8.84
C ASP A 323 -3.63 -1.88 8.72
N PHE A 324 -3.15 -1.60 7.52
CA PHE A 324 -2.41 -0.38 7.19
C PHE A 324 -3.33 0.81 6.89
N ALA A 325 -4.65 0.66 6.98
CA ALA A 325 -5.63 1.71 6.69
C ALA A 325 -5.35 2.96 7.53
N HIS A 326 -5.25 4.10 6.88
CA HIS A 326 -4.96 5.39 7.49
C HIS A 326 -5.64 6.57 6.78
N HIS A 327 -6.31 6.32 5.67
CA HIS A 327 -7.18 7.25 4.94
C HIS A 327 -8.65 6.89 5.20
N PRO A 328 -9.60 7.87 5.25
CA PRO A 328 -11.01 7.57 5.53
C PRO A 328 -11.61 6.48 4.65
N THR A 329 -11.35 6.53 3.34
CA THR A 329 -11.82 5.50 2.38
C THR A 329 -11.27 4.12 2.75
N ALA A 330 -9.97 4.00 3.05
CA ALA A 330 -9.35 2.73 3.42
C ALA A 330 -9.92 2.19 4.75
N VAL A 331 -10.13 3.06 5.75
CA VAL A 331 -10.77 2.68 7.02
C VAL A 331 -12.18 2.14 6.78
N ALA A 332 -12.99 2.84 5.98
CA ALA A 332 -14.35 2.40 5.65
C ALA A 332 -14.36 1.06 4.90
N GLU A 333 -13.46 0.87 3.94
CA GLU A 333 -13.34 -0.38 3.18
C GLU A 333 -12.89 -1.56 4.06
N THR A 334 -11.94 -1.34 4.98
CA THR A 334 -11.46 -2.33 5.93
C THR A 334 -12.59 -2.78 6.87
N ILE A 335 -13.28 -1.83 7.50
CA ILE A 335 -14.39 -2.12 8.41
C ILE A 335 -15.56 -2.76 7.64
N GLY A 336 -15.88 -2.24 6.45
CA GLY A 336 -16.92 -2.78 5.59
C GLY A 336 -16.66 -4.23 5.15
N ALA A 337 -15.40 -4.57 4.87
CA ALA A 337 -14.98 -5.94 4.55
C ALA A 337 -15.17 -6.89 5.74
N LEU A 338 -14.77 -6.48 6.94
CA LEU A 338 -15.02 -7.25 8.16
C LEU A 338 -16.51 -7.42 8.43
N ARG A 339 -17.30 -6.35 8.36
CA ARG A 339 -18.74 -6.41 8.59
C ARG A 339 -19.46 -7.31 7.59
N ALA A 340 -19.04 -7.31 6.32
CA ALA A 340 -19.60 -8.19 5.31
C ALA A 340 -19.31 -9.68 5.59
N GLY A 341 -18.12 -10.01 6.10
CA GLY A 341 -17.73 -11.36 6.50
C GLY A 341 -18.30 -11.81 7.85
N HIS A 342 -18.63 -10.84 8.71
CA HIS A 342 -19.06 -11.04 10.10
C HIS A 342 -20.27 -10.14 10.44
N PRO A 343 -21.46 -10.45 9.89
CA PRO A 343 -22.62 -9.56 9.99
C PRO A 343 -23.11 -9.29 11.41
N THR A 344 -22.88 -10.22 12.34
CA THR A 344 -23.40 -10.19 13.72
C THR A 344 -22.33 -10.03 14.78
N ASP A 345 -21.05 -10.20 14.42
CA ASP A 345 -19.96 -10.14 15.38
C ASP A 345 -19.66 -8.68 15.77
N ARG A 346 -19.23 -8.47 17.01
CA ARG A 346 -18.88 -7.14 17.49
C ARG A 346 -17.50 -6.75 16.97
N ILE A 347 -17.42 -5.63 16.24
CA ILE A 347 -16.20 -5.10 15.66
C ILE A 347 -15.69 -3.92 16.47
N TRP A 348 -14.46 -4.07 16.99
CA TRP A 348 -13.67 -3.00 17.58
C TRP A 348 -12.76 -2.41 16.50
N ALA A 349 -12.91 -1.13 16.22
CA ALA A 349 -12.02 -0.37 15.35
C ALA A 349 -11.05 0.46 16.21
N VAL A 350 -9.77 0.09 16.21
CA VAL A 350 -8.70 0.79 16.93
C VAL A 350 -7.87 1.56 15.92
N PHE A 351 -7.85 2.89 16.03
CA PHE A 351 -7.27 3.75 15.00
C PHE A 351 -6.19 4.69 15.58
N GLU A 352 -5.01 4.71 14.94
CA GLU A 352 -3.93 5.66 15.21
C GLU A 352 -3.85 6.72 14.10
N PRO A 353 -4.22 7.99 14.36
CA PRO A 353 -3.92 9.09 13.45
C PRO A 353 -2.42 9.37 13.41
N ARG A 354 -1.71 8.88 12.37
CA ARG A 354 -0.25 8.94 12.30
C ARG A 354 0.29 9.46 10.98
N SER A 355 -0.35 9.15 9.86
CA SER A 355 0.09 9.62 8.54
C SER A 355 -0.01 11.13 8.41
N ALA A 356 0.70 11.69 7.43
CA ALA A 356 0.61 13.11 7.12
C ALA A 356 -0.83 13.56 6.86
N SER A 357 -1.64 12.72 6.20
CA SER A 357 -3.06 12.98 5.93
C SER A 357 -3.95 12.74 7.14
N SER A 358 -3.81 11.58 7.81
CA SER A 358 -4.71 11.22 8.92
C SER A 358 -4.63 12.16 10.14
N CYS A 359 -3.54 12.90 10.27
CA CYS A 359 -3.38 13.90 11.33
C CYS A 359 -4.04 15.25 11.01
N ARG A 360 -4.61 15.44 9.80
CA ARG A 360 -5.09 16.75 9.34
C ARG A 360 -6.60 16.91 9.45
N ARG A 361 -7.00 18.13 9.81
CA ARG A 361 -8.40 18.54 9.96
C ARG A 361 -9.24 18.44 8.68
N VAL A 362 -8.60 18.51 7.51
CA VAL A 362 -9.31 18.40 6.22
C VAL A 362 -10.09 17.09 6.09
N PHE A 363 -9.67 16.03 6.77
CA PHE A 363 -10.34 14.72 6.77
C PHE A 363 -11.29 14.49 7.97
N GLN A 364 -11.52 15.51 8.82
CA GLN A 364 -12.33 15.39 10.04
C GLN A 364 -13.71 14.78 9.76
N ALA A 365 -14.45 15.35 8.81
CA ALA A 365 -15.80 14.91 8.48
C ALA A 365 -15.82 13.54 7.76
N ASP A 366 -14.77 13.21 7.02
CA ASP A 366 -14.65 11.94 6.31
C ASP A 366 -14.37 10.80 7.29
N PHE A 367 -13.47 11.00 8.26
CA PHE A 367 -13.26 10.04 9.34
C PHE A 367 -14.53 9.80 10.16
N ALA A 368 -15.32 10.84 10.47
CA ALA A 368 -16.59 10.67 11.18
C ALA A 368 -17.61 9.77 10.43
N ARG A 369 -17.42 9.54 9.13
CA ARG A 369 -18.24 8.59 8.33
C ARG A 369 -17.58 7.23 8.15
N ALA A 370 -16.27 7.18 8.23
CA ALA A 370 -15.48 5.99 7.88
C ALA A 370 -15.68 4.80 8.83
N PHE A 371 -16.09 5.05 10.08
CA PHE A 371 -16.26 4.01 11.09
C PHE A 371 -17.66 3.41 11.16
N ALA A 372 -18.57 3.74 10.24
CA ALA A 372 -19.99 3.39 10.31
C ALA A 372 -20.30 1.89 10.51
N GLY A 373 -19.40 0.99 10.12
CA GLY A 373 -19.57 -0.47 10.29
C GLY A 373 -19.02 -1.03 11.60
N ALA A 374 -18.33 -0.24 12.43
CA ALA A 374 -17.79 -0.67 13.71
C ALA A 374 -18.79 -0.49 14.85
N ASP A 375 -18.77 -1.39 15.85
CA ASP A 375 -19.61 -1.28 17.05
C ASP A 375 -18.89 -0.47 18.13
N GLU A 376 -17.58 -0.67 18.30
CA GLU A 376 -16.74 0.05 19.23
C GLU A 376 -15.60 0.75 18.47
N VAL A 377 -15.34 2.01 18.77
CA VAL A 377 -14.26 2.77 18.16
C VAL A 377 -13.35 3.34 19.24
N ILE A 378 -12.06 3.03 19.14
CA ILE A 378 -11.04 3.64 20.02
C ILE A 378 -10.08 4.45 19.14
N VAL A 379 -9.99 5.75 19.39
CA VAL A 379 -9.08 6.64 18.68
C VAL A 379 -7.90 6.97 19.58
N ALA A 380 -6.70 6.63 19.13
CA ALA A 380 -5.46 6.95 19.83
C ALA A 380 -5.11 8.45 19.72
N PRO A 381 -4.20 8.96 20.57
CA PRO A 381 -3.66 10.31 20.41
C PRO A 381 -2.99 10.50 19.04
N ILE A 382 -3.01 11.73 18.52
CA ILE A 382 -2.32 12.06 17.28
C ILE A 382 -0.81 11.86 17.44
N PHE A 383 -0.21 11.05 16.59
CA PHE A 383 1.23 10.76 16.66
C PHE A 383 2.09 12.00 16.30
N ARG A 384 1.67 12.81 15.32
CA ARG A 384 2.40 14.01 14.88
C ARG A 384 1.89 15.26 15.58
N SER A 385 2.69 15.81 16.49
CA SER A 385 2.38 17.06 17.23
C SER A 385 2.86 18.35 16.52
N LYS A 386 3.64 18.25 15.42
CA LYS A 386 4.26 19.41 14.77
C LYS A 386 3.31 20.26 13.90
N LEU A 387 2.11 19.74 13.56
CA LEU A 387 1.12 20.52 12.83
C LEU A 387 0.55 21.64 13.73
N PRO A 388 0.22 22.83 13.19
CA PRO A 388 -0.56 23.84 13.90
C PRO A 388 -1.89 23.24 14.40
N GLU A 389 -2.34 23.66 15.59
CA GLU A 389 -3.56 23.11 16.19
C GLU A 389 -4.80 23.27 15.28
N ALA A 390 -4.90 24.41 14.61
CA ALA A 390 -6.00 24.68 13.67
C ALA A 390 -6.04 23.74 12.46
N GLU A 391 -4.91 23.12 12.10
CA GLU A 391 -4.79 22.19 10.98
C GLU A 391 -4.89 20.72 11.40
N ARG A 392 -4.85 20.45 12.72
CA ARG A 392 -4.90 19.06 13.24
C ARG A 392 -6.30 18.51 13.23
N LEU A 393 -6.39 17.21 12.98
CA LEU A 393 -7.56 16.42 13.33
C LEU A 393 -7.86 16.61 14.82
N SER A 394 -9.08 16.90 15.20
CA SER A 394 -9.51 16.91 16.60
C SER A 394 -10.04 15.52 16.96
N VAL A 395 -9.30 14.80 17.81
CA VAL A 395 -9.72 13.46 18.28
C VAL A 395 -11.00 13.58 19.10
N THR A 396 -11.10 14.59 19.97
CA THR A 396 -12.30 14.84 20.78
C THR A 396 -13.52 15.08 19.87
N GLN A 397 -13.41 15.98 18.88
CA GLN A 397 -14.48 16.24 17.93
C GLN A 397 -14.86 14.99 17.13
N LEU A 398 -13.87 14.17 16.72
CA LEU A 398 -14.12 12.93 16.00
C LEU A 398 -14.94 11.95 16.86
N VAL A 399 -14.56 11.79 18.11
CA VAL A 399 -15.29 10.92 19.08
C VAL A 399 -16.71 11.43 19.30
N ASP A 400 -16.89 12.74 19.47
CA ASP A 400 -18.22 13.36 19.64
C ASP A 400 -19.10 13.13 18.40
N ASP A 401 -18.53 13.34 17.19
CA ASP A 401 -19.22 13.14 15.91
C ASP A 401 -19.65 11.66 15.72
N LEU A 402 -18.80 10.72 16.13
CA LEU A 402 -19.09 9.28 16.07
C LEU A 402 -20.21 8.91 17.06
N ASN A 403 -20.15 9.41 18.28
CA ASN A 403 -21.18 9.17 19.30
C ASN A 403 -22.54 9.78 18.91
N CYS A 404 -22.53 10.98 18.30
CA CYS A 404 -23.74 11.59 17.74
C CYS A 404 -24.38 10.78 16.61
N ARG A 405 -23.58 9.92 15.92
CA ARG A 405 -24.05 8.99 14.89
C ARG A 405 -24.51 7.65 15.46
N GLY A 406 -24.50 7.48 16.77
CA GLY A 406 -24.94 6.26 17.46
C GLY A 406 -23.87 5.17 17.59
N GLN A 407 -22.60 5.48 17.34
CA GLN A 407 -21.49 4.57 17.56
C GLN A 407 -20.97 4.69 19.00
N SER A 408 -20.44 3.61 19.57
CA SER A 408 -19.70 3.64 20.85
C SER A 408 -18.26 4.05 20.58
N ALA A 409 -17.96 5.35 20.68
CA ALA A 409 -16.62 5.85 20.40
C ALA A 409 -15.98 6.49 21.64
N ARG A 410 -14.67 6.30 21.80
CA ARG A 410 -13.88 6.90 22.87
C ARG A 410 -12.47 7.24 22.40
N GLN A 411 -11.87 8.26 23.00
CA GLN A 411 -10.45 8.51 22.88
C GLN A 411 -9.68 7.77 23.98
N SER A 412 -8.47 7.35 23.69
CA SER A 412 -7.55 6.76 24.68
C SER A 412 -6.35 7.66 24.88
N SER A 413 -5.73 7.57 26.07
CA SER A 413 -4.54 8.33 26.44
C SER A 413 -3.23 7.68 26.00
N SER A 414 -3.21 6.36 25.82
CA SER A 414 -2.03 5.56 25.51
C SER A 414 -2.37 4.20 24.90
N VAL A 415 -1.36 3.52 24.36
CA VAL A 415 -1.50 2.14 23.89
C VAL A 415 -1.90 1.19 25.02
N ASP A 416 -1.34 1.36 26.21
CA ASP A 416 -1.65 0.50 27.35
C ASP A 416 -3.11 0.70 27.82
N ASP A 417 -3.62 1.93 27.82
CA ASP A 417 -5.03 2.25 28.09
C ASP A 417 -5.98 1.60 27.05
N ILE A 418 -5.57 1.53 25.78
CA ILE A 418 -6.34 0.80 24.75
C ILE A 418 -6.39 -0.70 25.06
N VAL A 419 -5.24 -1.30 25.38
CA VAL A 419 -5.13 -2.72 25.72
C VAL A 419 -5.97 -3.05 26.93
N ASP A 420 -5.82 -2.29 28.04
CA ASP A 420 -6.58 -2.48 29.27
C ASP A 420 -8.11 -2.37 29.04
N THR A 421 -8.52 -1.44 28.18
CA THR A 421 -9.93 -1.26 27.83
C THR A 421 -10.49 -2.47 27.10
N ILE A 422 -9.78 -2.97 26.08
CA ILE A 422 -10.21 -4.14 25.31
C ILE A 422 -10.21 -5.38 26.23
N VAL A 423 -9.17 -5.61 27.02
CA VAL A 423 -9.08 -6.74 27.95
C VAL A 423 -10.25 -6.74 28.96
N ARG A 424 -10.64 -5.58 29.47
CA ARG A 424 -11.75 -5.45 30.41
C ARG A 424 -13.12 -5.68 29.77
N GLU A 425 -13.33 -5.29 28.54
CA GLU A 425 -14.65 -5.19 27.92
C GLU A 425 -14.90 -6.18 26.78
N HIS A 426 -13.87 -6.94 26.35
CA HIS A 426 -14.02 -7.91 25.29
C HIS A 426 -15.02 -9.01 25.60
N ARG A 427 -15.56 -9.60 24.55
CA ARG A 427 -16.45 -10.77 24.60
C ARG A 427 -15.93 -11.82 23.62
N ARG A 428 -16.24 -13.05 23.89
CA ARG A 428 -15.95 -14.13 22.94
C ARG A 428 -16.72 -13.89 21.63
N GLY A 429 -16.01 -13.94 20.52
CA GLY A 429 -16.51 -13.62 19.16
C GLY A 429 -16.19 -12.19 18.72
N ASP A 430 -15.55 -11.37 19.56
CA ASP A 430 -15.15 -10.03 19.14
C ASP A 430 -14.05 -10.07 18.07
N LEU A 431 -14.14 -9.09 17.15
CA LEU A 431 -13.12 -8.82 16.16
C LEU A 431 -12.48 -7.48 16.49
N VAL A 432 -11.17 -7.46 16.64
CA VAL A 432 -10.40 -6.23 16.92
C VAL A 432 -9.56 -5.90 15.71
N VAL A 433 -9.88 -4.84 14.97
CA VAL A 433 -9.06 -4.36 13.86
C VAL A 433 -8.24 -3.16 14.28
N ILE A 434 -6.91 -3.31 14.21
CA ILE A 434 -5.93 -2.28 14.58
C ILE A 434 -5.45 -1.64 13.28
N MET A 435 -5.72 -0.34 13.13
CA MET A 435 -5.47 0.43 11.90
C MET A 435 -4.42 1.51 12.13
N SER A 436 -3.25 1.35 11.51
CA SER A 436 -2.16 2.32 11.57
C SER A 436 -1.17 2.12 10.44
N ASN A 437 -0.58 3.18 9.91
CA ASN A 437 0.55 3.11 8.97
C ASN A 437 1.93 3.01 9.67
N GLY A 438 1.95 2.84 10.99
CA GLY A 438 3.17 2.69 11.80
C GLY A 438 3.16 1.45 12.69
N GLY A 439 4.10 1.40 13.62
CA GLY A 439 4.23 0.28 14.57
C GLY A 439 3.28 0.33 15.77
N PHE A 440 2.54 1.41 15.93
CA PHE A 440 1.52 1.64 16.97
C PHE A 440 1.96 1.16 18.36
N GLY A 441 3.20 1.49 18.78
CA GLY A 441 3.74 1.12 20.09
C GLY A 441 3.77 -0.37 20.39
N GLY A 442 3.70 -1.23 19.37
CA GLY A 442 3.67 -2.69 19.52
C GLY A 442 2.35 -3.24 20.08
N ILE A 443 1.24 -2.51 19.88
CA ILE A 443 -0.09 -2.84 20.40
C ILE A 443 -0.54 -4.27 20.09
N HIS A 444 -0.22 -4.79 18.90
CA HIS A 444 -0.61 -6.14 18.48
C HIS A 444 -0.08 -7.20 19.45
N ARG A 445 1.23 -7.16 19.73
CA ARG A 445 1.86 -8.08 20.69
C ARG A 445 1.31 -7.90 22.09
N LYS A 446 1.23 -6.65 22.56
CA LYS A 446 0.71 -6.33 23.91
C LYS A 446 -0.71 -6.86 24.09
N LEU A 447 -1.58 -6.69 23.08
CA LEU A 447 -2.96 -7.16 23.17
C LEU A 447 -3.05 -8.69 23.16
N VAL A 448 -2.28 -9.37 22.31
CA VAL A 448 -2.21 -10.84 22.28
C VAL A 448 -1.74 -11.37 23.64
N GLU A 449 -0.65 -10.80 24.19
CA GLU A 449 -0.10 -11.20 25.51
C GLU A 449 -1.08 -10.94 26.66
N ALA A 450 -1.82 -9.83 26.61
CA ALA A 450 -2.75 -9.45 27.70
C ALA A 450 -4.10 -10.21 27.65
N LEU A 451 -4.45 -10.81 26.51
CA LEU A 451 -5.66 -11.63 26.36
C LEU A 451 -5.42 -13.12 26.67
N VAL A 452 -4.18 -13.57 26.86
CA VAL A 452 -3.84 -14.93 27.31
C VAL A 452 -4.18 -15.10 28.79
#